data_3d38f7285b382e53ee3c06aa962b7cfd
#
_entry.id   3d38f7285b382e53ee3c06aa962b7cfd
#
_cell.length_a   1.000
_cell.length_b   1.000
_cell.length_c   1.000
_cell.angle_alpha   90.00
_cell.angle_beta   90.00
_cell.angle_gamma   90.00
#
_symmetry.space_group_name_H-M   'P 1'
#
loop_
_entity.id
_entity.type
_entity.pdbx_description
1 polymer ?
#
loop_
_entity_poly.entity_id
_entity_poly.type
_entity_poly.pdbx_seq_one_letter_code
_entity_poly.pdbx_strand_id
1 'polypeptide(L)'
;MRLSSSQSGQSLVEIGALLALVSLTAILGLSILGKNIETVFCQVASTLGGDDVCEAGPLFHDSFDNLDAWYKEYGNWQLKDGQLCIKDGGRIFRPVEPNDYRIRVDQSMLVNGPGHGVFFRATNFDTKTKVNGYTFQYDKGLNQFVMRKWTDGSEAGPFARVNVPANYDWYNTNRQIELEVKGNTFTAYIDGVQVLTGSDTSATPYTTGGVGFRTWYGSEACFDNLSVSALP
;
A
#
# COMPACT_ATOMS: atom_id res chain seq x y z
N MET A 1 2.14 -37.70 69.12
CA MET A 1 1.29 -36.73 68.46
C MET A 1 1.81 -36.52 67.04
N ARG A 2 1.12 -37.03 66.03
CA ARG A 2 1.49 -36.83 64.60
C ARG A 2 0.59 -35.74 64.09
N LEU A 3 1.17 -34.58 63.66
CA LEU A 3 0.47 -33.54 62.96
C LEU A 3 0.35 -33.99 61.50
N SER A 4 -0.88 -34.24 61.06
CA SER A 4 -1.21 -34.43 59.63
C SER A 4 -1.28 -33.08 58.94
N SER A 5 -0.35 -32.79 58.06
CA SER A 5 -0.47 -31.67 57.15
C SER A 5 -1.40 -32.06 56.00
N SER A 6 -2.61 -31.47 55.96
CA SER A 6 -3.47 -31.55 54.79
C SER A 6 -2.89 -30.69 53.69
N GLN A 7 -2.32 -31.30 52.65
CA GLN A 7 -2.06 -30.59 51.38
C GLN A 7 -3.40 -30.47 50.65
N SER A 8 -3.94 -29.25 50.64
CA SER A 8 -5.05 -28.92 49.77
C SER A 8 -4.53 -28.89 48.32
N GLY A 9 -4.90 -29.86 47.52
CA GLY A 9 -4.59 -29.86 46.09
C GLY A 9 -5.28 -28.69 45.43
N GLN A 10 -4.53 -27.83 44.80
CA GLN A 10 -5.09 -26.79 43.95
C GLN A 10 -5.97 -27.44 42.85
N SER A 11 -7.18 -26.95 42.73
CA SER A 11 -8.15 -27.44 41.74
C SER A 11 -7.65 -27.16 40.33
N LEU A 12 -7.80 -28.11 39.40
CA LEU A 12 -7.52 -27.92 37.96
C LEU A 12 -8.17 -26.65 37.38
N VAL A 13 -9.29 -26.25 37.98
CA VAL A 13 -10.02 -25.02 37.61
C VAL A 13 -9.24 -23.75 38.01
N GLU A 14 -8.58 -23.75 39.17
CA GLU A 14 -7.76 -22.64 39.63
C GLU A 14 -6.52 -22.46 38.75
N ILE A 15 -5.87 -23.56 38.36
CA ILE A 15 -4.73 -23.52 37.46
C ILE A 15 -5.17 -23.03 36.06
N GLY A 16 -6.32 -23.51 35.57
CA GLY A 16 -6.91 -23.05 34.30
C GLY A 16 -7.26 -21.56 34.32
N ALA A 17 -7.83 -21.04 35.40
CA ALA A 17 -8.15 -19.66 35.56
C ALA A 17 -6.89 -18.75 35.62
N LEU A 18 -5.84 -19.20 36.32
CA LEU A 18 -4.56 -18.47 36.37
C LEU A 18 -3.89 -18.42 34.99
N LEU A 19 -3.85 -19.51 34.24
CA LEU A 19 -3.30 -19.56 32.90
C LEU A 19 -4.09 -18.66 31.92
N ALA A 20 -5.41 -18.66 32.03
CA ALA A 20 -6.25 -17.74 31.22
C ALA A 20 -5.97 -16.27 31.54
N LEU A 21 -5.81 -15.93 32.80
CA LEU A 21 -5.55 -14.55 33.26
C LEU A 21 -4.15 -14.08 32.83
N VAL A 22 -3.13 -14.92 32.89
CA VAL A 22 -1.76 -14.64 32.42
C VAL A 22 -1.76 -14.47 30.90
N SER A 23 -2.50 -15.32 30.18
CA SER A 23 -2.60 -15.18 28.71
C SER A 23 -3.30 -13.88 28.29
N LEU A 24 -4.37 -13.48 28.97
CA LEU A 24 -5.09 -12.22 28.73
C LEU A 24 -4.22 -11.00 29.02
N THR A 25 -3.46 -11.02 30.13
CA THR A 25 -2.55 -9.90 30.47
C THR A 25 -1.37 -9.80 29.51
N ALA A 26 -0.86 -10.93 29.00
CA ALA A 26 0.18 -10.94 27.97
C ALA A 26 -0.33 -10.35 26.63
N ILE A 27 -1.54 -10.72 26.19
CA ILE A 27 -2.15 -10.17 24.97
C ILE A 27 -2.42 -8.67 25.10
N LEU A 28 -2.96 -8.22 26.24
CA LEU A 28 -3.20 -6.81 26.52
C LEU A 28 -1.88 -6.02 26.61
N GLY A 29 -0.85 -6.58 27.24
CA GLY A 29 0.49 -5.97 27.31
C GLY A 29 1.13 -5.77 25.93
N LEU A 30 1.01 -6.73 25.04
CA LEU A 30 1.50 -6.65 23.64
C LEU A 30 0.71 -5.62 22.82
N SER A 31 -0.60 -5.49 23.04
CA SER A 31 -1.45 -4.51 22.35
C SER A 31 -1.14 -3.07 22.81
N ILE A 32 -0.81 -2.84 24.08
CA ILE A 32 -0.49 -1.52 24.63
C ILE A 32 0.90 -1.03 24.18
N LEU A 33 1.83 -1.96 23.91
CA LEU A 33 3.17 -1.59 23.42
C LEU A 33 3.20 -1.15 21.96
N GLY A 34 2.10 -1.28 21.20
CA GLY A 34 1.95 -0.78 19.82
C GLY A 34 3.02 -1.26 18.84
N LYS A 35 3.88 -2.17 19.25
CA LYS A 35 4.93 -2.73 18.39
C LYS A 35 4.45 -4.06 17.84
N ASN A 36 4.40 -4.13 16.55
CA ASN A 36 4.14 -5.36 15.84
C ASN A 36 5.25 -6.38 16.22
N ILE A 37 4.88 -7.59 16.59
CA ILE A 37 5.83 -8.68 16.97
C ILE A 37 6.87 -8.87 15.85
N GLU A 38 6.47 -8.71 14.62
CA GLU A 38 7.31 -8.72 13.43
C GLU A 38 8.43 -7.67 13.49
N THR A 39 8.16 -6.44 13.94
CA THR A 39 9.17 -5.39 14.11
C THR A 39 10.21 -5.76 15.17
N VAL A 40 9.79 -6.43 16.26
CA VAL A 40 10.71 -6.88 17.31
C VAL A 40 11.56 -8.04 16.82
N PHE A 41 10.98 -8.99 16.10
CA PHE A 41 11.74 -10.09 15.49
C PHE A 41 12.73 -9.59 14.46
N CYS A 42 12.37 -8.58 13.67
CA CYS A 42 13.26 -7.95 12.70
C CYS A 42 14.44 -7.23 13.36
N GLN A 43 14.21 -6.48 14.43
CA GLN A 43 15.28 -5.86 15.20
C GLN A 43 16.24 -6.91 15.82
N VAL A 44 15.73 -8.02 16.29
CA VAL A 44 16.55 -9.11 16.84
C VAL A 44 17.32 -9.81 15.74
N ALA A 45 16.70 -10.12 14.61
CA ALA A 45 17.34 -10.79 13.47
C ALA A 45 18.47 -9.93 12.87
N SER A 46 18.27 -8.60 12.69
CA SER A 46 19.30 -7.68 12.21
C SER A 46 20.47 -7.56 13.20
N THR A 47 20.20 -7.61 14.50
CA THR A 47 21.23 -7.57 15.55
C THR A 47 22.08 -8.87 15.58
N LEU A 48 21.52 -9.98 15.10
CA LEU A 48 22.17 -11.28 15.02
C LEU A 48 22.88 -11.52 13.65
N GLY A 49 22.96 -10.51 12.79
CA GLY A 49 23.70 -10.59 11.52
C GLY A 49 22.92 -11.19 10.34
N GLY A 50 21.60 -11.21 10.41
CA GLY A 50 20.73 -11.58 9.30
C GLY A 50 20.42 -10.36 8.43
N ASP A 51 21.25 -10.09 7.43
CA ASP A 51 21.20 -8.84 6.64
C ASP A 51 20.00 -8.71 5.70
N ASP A 52 19.13 -9.66 5.48
CA ASP A 52 18.03 -9.55 4.51
C ASP A 52 16.69 -10.19 4.95
N VAL A 53 16.51 -10.49 6.24
CA VAL A 53 15.36 -11.30 6.66
C VAL A 53 14.11 -10.49 7.03
N CYS A 54 14.26 -9.17 7.12
CA CYS A 54 13.19 -8.30 7.56
C CYS A 54 12.99 -7.12 6.63
N GLU A 55 12.16 -7.28 5.61
CA GLU A 55 11.49 -6.10 5.07
C GLU A 55 10.71 -5.45 6.22
N ALA A 56 10.89 -4.13 6.41
CA ALA A 56 10.03 -3.40 7.35
C ALA A 56 8.59 -3.73 7.02
N GLY A 57 7.84 -4.25 7.99
CA GLY A 57 6.46 -4.62 7.80
C GLY A 57 5.67 -3.48 7.17
N PRO A 58 4.55 -3.72 6.51
CA PRO A 58 3.80 -2.66 5.84
C PRO A 58 3.44 -1.56 6.85
N LEU A 59 3.70 -0.30 6.49
CA LEU A 59 3.23 0.88 7.23
C LEU A 59 1.71 0.84 7.36
N PHE A 60 1.07 0.38 6.32
CA PHE A 60 -0.32 -0.04 6.34
C PHE A 60 -0.59 -1.07 5.23
N HIS A 61 -1.64 -1.84 5.46
CA HIS A 61 -2.28 -2.70 4.48
C HIS A 61 -3.77 -2.33 4.42
N ASP A 62 -4.34 -2.32 3.23
CA ASP A 62 -5.74 -1.99 3.00
C ASP A 62 -6.37 -3.02 2.06
N SER A 63 -7.28 -3.82 2.60
CA SER A 63 -8.14 -4.78 1.89
C SER A 63 -9.44 -4.15 1.39
N PHE A 64 -9.57 -2.82 1.54
CA PHE A 64 -10.76 -2.07 1.15
C PHE A 64 -12.07 -2.52 1.80
N ASP A 65 -12.03 -2.81 3.12
CA ASP A 65 -13.24 -3.09 3.89
C ASP A 65 -14.11 -1.82 4.07
N ASN A 66 -13.49 -0.63 4.10
CA ASN A 66 -14.13 0.67 4.12
C ASN A 66 -13.26 1.72 3.45
N LEU A 67 -13.78 2.93 3.27
CA LEU A 67 -13.06 4.06 2.67
C LEU A 67 -12.87 5.24 3.62
N ASP A 68 -12.93 5.03 4.94
CA ASP A 68 -12.90 6.11 5.94
C ASP A 68 -11.56 6.86 5.96
N ALA A 69 -10.46 6.18 5.62
CA ALA A 69 -9.13 6.76 5.51
C ALA A 69 -8.81 7.37 4.13
N TRP A 70 -9.79 7.36 3.21
CA TRP A 70 -9.59 7.76 1.82
C TRP A 70 -10.27 9.08 1.48
N TYR A 71 -9.56 9.95 0.81
CA TYR A 71 -10.07 11.22 0.28
C TYR A 71 -10.49 11.05 -1.18
N LYS A 72 -11.81 11.07 -1.44
CA LYS A 72 -12.36 11.04 -2.79
C LYS A 72 -12.32 12.44 -3.37
N GLU A 73 -11.40 12.71 -4.28
CA GLU A 73 -11.35 14.01 -4.95
C GLU A 73 -12.53 14.14 -5.92
N TYR A 74 -12.75 13.12 -6.75
CA TYR A 74 -13.95 12.97 -7.58
C TYR A 74 -14.09 11.53 -8.07
N GLY A 75 -15.23 11.22 -8.70
CA GLY A 75 -15.58 9.90 -9.20
C GLY A 75 -16.42 9.09 -8.21
N ASN A 76 -17.14 8.14 -8.74
CA ASN A 76 -18.00 7.26 -7.95
C ASN A 76 -17.25 5.99 -7.54
N TRP A 77 -16.35 6.14 -6.58
CA TRP A 77 -15.60 5.04 -5.99
C TRP A 77 -16.50 4.20 -5.10
N GLN A 78 -16.50 2.91 -5.31
CA GLN A 78 -17.35 1.93 -4.62
C GLN A 78 -16.54 0.74 -4.16
N LEU A 79 -16.99 0.14 -3.06
CA LEU A 79 -16.54 -1.19 -2.64
C LEU A 79 -17.46 -2.21 -3.30
N LYS A 80 -16.89 -3.10 -4.08
CA LYS A 80 -17.60 -4.15 -4.79
C LYS A 80 -16.82 -5.45 -4.68
N ASP A 81 -17.45 -6.48 -4.16
CA ASP A 81 -16.87 -7.82 -3.99
C ASP A 81 -15.51 -7.80 -3.24
N GLY A 82 -15.37 -6.91 -2.23
CA GLY A 82 -14.15 -6.72 -1.47
C GLY A 82 -13.06 -5.90 -2.17
N GLN A 83 -13.36 -5.30 -3.30
CA GLN A 83 -12.41 -4.51 -4.08
C GLN A 83 -12.82 -3.03 -4.14
N LEU A 84 -11.85 -2.14 -4.26
CA LEU A 84 -12.07 -0.74 -4.59
C LEU A 84 -12.26 -0.58 -6.09
N CYS A 85 -13.48 -0.32 -6.53
CA CYS A 85 -13.81 -0.18 -7.93
C CYS A 85 -14.29 1.21 -8.29
N ILE A 86 -14.08 1.59 -9.54
CA ILE A 86 -14.61 2.82 -10.13
C ILE A 86 -15.05 2.56 -11.56
N LYS A 87 -16.10 3.29 -11.96
CA LYS A 87 -16.53 3.41 -13.33
C LYS A 87 -16.55 4.88 -13.73
N ASP A 88 -16.04 5.16 -14.93
CA ASP A 88 -16.16 6.45 -15.60
C ASP A 88 -15.24 7.57 -15.06
N GLY A 89 -14.10 7.20 -14.54
CA GLY A 89 -13.06 8.16 -14.16
C GLY A 89 -13.17 8.69 -12.74
N GLY A 90 -12.02 8.89 -12.13
CA GLY A 90 -11.93 9.45 -10.78
C GLY A 90 -10.53 9.46 -10.21
N ARG A 91 -10.42 10.09 -9.05
CA ARG A 91 -9.22 10.10 -8.23
C ARG A 91 -9.57 9.94 -6.76
N ILE A 92 -8.79 9.12 -6.06
CA ILE A 92 -8.93 8.85 -4.63
C ILE A 92 -7.54 8.73 -4.00
N PHE A 93 -7.36 9.20 -2.78
CA PHE A 93 -6.06 9.33 -2.13
C PHE A 93 -6.09 8.92 -0.68
N ARG A 94 -4.93 8.50 -0.18
CA ARG A 94 -4.67 8.22 1.23
C ARG A 94 -3.31 8.82 1.63
N PRO A 95 -3.20 9.51 2.79
CA PRO A 95 -1.93 10.03 3.30
C PRO A 95 -0.93 8.91 3.58
N VAL A 96 0.36 9.19 3.36
CA VAL A 96 1.50 8.35 3.75
C VAL A 96 2.59 9.26 4.28
N GLU A 97 3.20 8.92 5.41
CA GLU A 97 4.18 9.77 6.08
C GLU A 97 5.62 9.62 5.59
N PRO A 98 6.16 8.40 5.30
CA PRO A 98 7.55 8.26 4.89
C PRO A 98 7.82 8.87 3.53
N ASN A 99 9.08 9.32 3.34
CA ASN A 99 9.54 9.90 2.08
C ASN A 99 9.88 8.83 1.05
N ASP A 100 10.54 7.77 1.50
CA ASP A 100 10.93 6.64 0.66
C ASP A 100 10.12 5.42 1.08
N TYR A 101 9.41 4.84 0.12
CA TYR A 101 8.50 3.73 0.38
C TYR A 101 8.27 2.87 -0.86
N ARG A 102 7.79 1.67 -0.60
CA ARG A 102 7.28 0.75 -1.62
C ARG A 102 5.76 0.72 -1.54
N ILE A 103 5.11 0.84 -2.68
CA ILE A 103 3.68 0.60 -2.86
C ILE A 103 3.54 -0.76 -3.54
N ARG A 104 2.61 -1.57 -3.06
CA ARG A 104 2.21 -2.80 -3.73
C ARG A 104 0.70 -2.90 -3.77
N VAL A 105 0.17 -3.13 -4.95
CA VAL A 105 -1.25 -3.40 -5.23
C VAL A 105 -1.30 -4.81 -5.78
N ASP A 106 -1.76 -5.79 -4.99
CA ASP A 106 -1.72 -7.20 -5.40
C ASP A 106 -2.69 -7.50 -6.52
N GLN A 107 -3.81 -6.78 -6.58
CA GLN A 107 -4.78 -6.92 -7.64
C GLN A 107 -5.12 -5.54 -8.22
N SER A 108 -4.78 -5.35 -9.47
CA SER A 108 -5.11 -4.17 -10.26
C SER A 108 -5.65 -4.63 -11.61
N MET A 109 -6.92 -4.33 -11.87
CA MET A 109 -7.60 -4.78 -13.08
C MET A 109 -8.23 -3.60 -13.82
N LEU A 110 -7.88 -3.45 -15.09
CA LEU A 110 -8.60 -2.58 -16.01
C LEU A 110 -9.71 -3.42 -16.66
N VAL A 111 -10.97 -3.06 -16.43
CA VAL A 111 -12.12 -3.75 -17.03
C VAL A 111 -12.35 -3.24 -18.44
N ASN A 112 -12.31 -1.92 -18.62
CA ASN A 112 -12.42 -1.28 -19.94
C ASN A 112 -11.82 0.15 -19.90
N GLY A 113 -11.78 0.81 -21.07
CA GLY A 113 -11.39 2.20 -21.20
C GLY A 113 -9.90 2.43 -21.45
N PRO A 114 -9.46 3.70 -21.50
CA PRO A 114 -8.12 4.06 -21.92
C PRO A 114 -7.02 3.82 -20.89
N GLY A 115 -7.35 3.59 -19.59
CA GLY A 115 -6.31 3.27 -18.62
C GLY A 115 -6.63 3.63 -17.17
N HIS A 116 -5.68 3.32 -16.32
CA HIS A 116 -5.66 3.66 -14.89
C HIS A 116 -4.24 3.91 -14.42
N GLY A 117 -4.09 4.40 -13.20
CA GLY A 117 -2.77 4.63 -12.61
C GLY A 117 -2.77 4.66 -11.10
N VAL A 118 -1.57 4.52 -10.55
CA VAL A 118 -1.27 4.65 -9.12
C VAL A 118 -0.55 5.96 -8.90
N PHE A 119 -1.07 6.80 -7.99
CA PHE A 119 -0.41 8.00 -7.51
C PHE A 119 0.58 7.68 -6.40
N PHE A 120 1.66 8.43 -6.37
CA PHE A 120 2.63 8.44 -5.28
C PHE A 120 3.13 9.88 -5.04
N ARG A 121 3.54 10.15 -3.79
CA ARG A 121 3.87 11.50 -3.31
C ARG A 121 2.79 12.52 -3.63
N ALA A 122 1.53 12.09 -3.51
CA ALA A 122 0.38 12.94 -3.74
C ALA A 122 0.19 13.91 -2.57
N THR A 123 0.03 15.20 -2.87
CA THR A 123 -0.29 16.28 -1.92
C THR A 123 -1.41 17.14 -2.46
N ASN A 124 -2.02 17.97 -1.60
CA ASN A 124 -3.14 18.86 -1.95
C ASN A 124 -4.38 18.13 -2.52
N PHE A 125 -4.54 16.85 -2.21
CA PHE A 125 -5.67 16.04 -2.69
C PHE A 125 -6.95 16.27 -1.88
N ASP A 126 -6.87 16.89 -0.72
CA ASP A 126 -7.99 17.39 0.07
C ASP A 126 -8.64 18.65 -0.52
N THR A 127 -7.93 19.31 -1.43
CA THR A 127 -8.38 20.51 -2.12
C THR A 127 -8.74 20.16 -3.55
N LYS A 128 -10.03 20.16 -3.89
CA LYS A 128 -10.52 19.75 -5.22
C LYS A 128 -9.68 20.31 -6.36
N THR A 129 -9.23 19.41 -7.23
CA THR A 129 -8.54 19.67 -8.51
C THR A 129 -7.12 20.23 -8.42
N LYS A 130 -6.46 20.18 -7.26
CA LYS A 130 -5.11 20.73 -7.08
C LYS A 130 -4.06 19.73 -6.64
N VAL A 131 -4.27 18.45 -6.94
CA VAL A 131 -3.29 17.43 -6.57
C VAL A 131 -1.94 17.71 -7.23
N ASN A 132 -0.88 17.62 -6.41
CA ASN A 132 0.50 17.52 -6.84
C ASN A 132 0.99 16.11 -6.59
N GLY A 133 1.99 15.64 -7.33
CA GLY A 133 2.56 14.31 -7.14
C GLY A 133 3.00 13.67 -8.44
N TYR A 134 3.10 12.37 -8.40
CA TYR A 134 3.47 11.57 -9.57
C TYR A 134 2.48 10.45 -9.78
N THR A 135 2.44 9.93 -11.02
CA THR A 135 1.68 8.72 -11.34
C THR A 135 2.53 7.75 -12.14
N PHE A 136 2.36 6.46 -11.84
CA PHE A 136 2.64 5.37 -12.78
C PHE A 136 1.32 4.94 -13.41
N GLN A 137 1.29 4.78 -14.73
CA GLN A 137 0.04 4.61 -15.46
C GLN A 137 0.13 3.52 -16.51
N TYR A 138 -0.99 2.83 -16.67
CA TYR A 138 -1.34 2.01 -17.82
C TYR A 138 -2.03 2.92 -18.82
N ASP A 139 -1.33 3.36 -19.85
CA ASP A 139 -1.85 4.25 -20.89
C ASP A 139 -2.03 3.48 -22.19
N LYS A 140 -3.24 2.97 -22.40
CA LYS A 140 -3.57 2.19 -23.58
C LYS A 140 -3.56 3.05 -24.85
N GLY A 141 -3.91 4.34 -24.74
CA GLY A 141 -3.90 5.27 -25.86
C GLY A 141 -2.50 5.47 -26.44
N LEU A 142 -1.47 5.46 -25.60
CA LEU A 142 -0.07 5.49 -26.00
C LEU A 142 0.50 4.10 -26.27
N ASN A 143 -0.19 3.03 -25.86
CA ASN A 143 0.32 1.66 -25.80
C ASN A 143 1.61 1.56 -24.95
N GLN A 144 1.64 2.27 -23.81
CA GLN A 144 2.82 2.42 -22.96
C GLN A 144 2.48 2.34 -21.47
N PHE A 145 3.49 1.97 -20.69
CA PHE A 145 3.56 2.33 -19.27
C PHE A 145 4.30 3.66 -19.18
N VAL A 146 3.78 4.58 -18.38
CA VAL A 146 4.33 5.93 -18.28
C VAL A 146 4.39 6.41 -16.85
N MET A 147 5.36 7.28 -16.56
CA MET A 147 5.40 8.08 -15.34
C MET A 147 5.20 9.54 -15.68
N ARG A 148 4.34 10.23 -14.93
CA ARG A 148 3.99 11.63 -15.14
C ARG A 148 4.03 12.42 -13.84
N LYS A 149 4.35 13.71 -13.95
CA LYS A 149 4.25 14.67 -12.85
C LYS A 149 2.92 15.42 -12.95
N TRP A 150 2.34 15.67 -11.78
CA TRP A 150 1.13 16.46 -11.62
C TRP A 150 1.45 17.73 -10.84
N THR A 151 0.97 18.86 -11.32
CA THR A 151 1.10 20.16 -10.67
C THR A 151 -0.23 20.88 -10.72
N ASP A 152 -0.74 21.28 -9.56
CA ASP A 152 -2.04 21.95 -9.41
C ASP A 152 -3.19 21.26 -10.18
N GLY A 153 -3.24 19.92 -10.08
CA GLY A 153 -4.26 19.10 -10.73
C GLY A 153 -4.05 18.87 -12.23
N SER A 154 -3.01 19.44 -12.81
CA SER A 154 -2.67 19.30 -14.23
C SER A 154 -1.59 18.25 -14.45
N GLU A 155 -1.82 17.39 -15.43
CA GLU A 155 -0.90 16.31 -15.79
C GLU A 155 0.10 16.78 -16.85
N ALA A 156 1.39 16.62 -16.56
CA ALA A 156 2.45 16.90 -17.54
C ALA A 156 2.66 15.73 -18.52
N GLY A 157 3.42 15.94 -19.57
CA GLY A 157 3.91 14.87 -20.44
C GLY A 157 4.73 13.85 -19.66
N PRO A 158 4.86 12.59 -20.15
CA PRO A 158 5.64 11.56 -19.47
C PRO A 158 7.11 11.97 -19.33
N PHE A 159 7.66 11.89 -18.12
CA PHE A 159 9.11 12.00 -17.92
C PHE A 159 9.83 10.65 -18.05
N ALA A 160 9.09 9.54 -17.93
CA ALA A 160 9.57 8.19 -18.25
C ALA A 160 8.45 7.41 -18.93
N ARG A 161 8.82 6.55 -19.90
CA ARG A 161 7.88 5.74 -20.67
C ARG A 161 8.55 4.53 -21.28
N VAL A 162 7.78 3.46 -21.45
CA VAL A 162 8.20 2.23 -22.14
C VAL A 162 7.00 1.64 -22.88
N ASN A 163 7.22 1.06 -24.05
CA ASN A 163 6.18 0.31 -24.75
C ASN A 163 5.84 -0.94 -23.96
N VAL A 164 4.56 -1.27 -23.89
CA VAL A 164 4.14 -2.53 -23.27
C VAL A 164 4.66 -3.72 -24.09
N PRO A 165 4.83 -4.89 -23.46
CA PRO A 165 5.17 -6.11 -24.17
C PRO A 165 4.16 -6.42 -25.30
N ALA A 166 4.63 -7.10 -26.35
CA ALA A 166 3.74 -7.58 -27.41
C ALA A 166 2.65 -8.49 -26.80
N ASN A 167 1.41 -8.34 -27.25
CA ASN A 167 0.25 -9.10 -26.79
C ASN A 167 -0.07 -8.90 -25.29
N TYR A 168 0.21 -7.73 -24.74
CA TYR A 168 -0.14 -7.40 -23.36
C TYR A 168 -1.67 -7.37 -23.19
N ASP A 169 -2.16 -8.18 -22.22
CA ASP A 169 -3.57 -8.21 -21.87
C ASP A 169 -3.93 -6.99 -21.03
N TRP A 170 -4.57 -6.00 -21.65
CA TRP A 170 -4.99 -4.78 -21.01
C TRP A 170 -6.21 -4.96 -20.10
N TYR A 171 -7.15 -5.82 -20.48
CA TYR A 171 -8.47 -5.88 -19.88
C TYR A 171 -8.74 -7.21 -19.18
N ASN A 172 -9.52 -7.10 -18.09
CA ASN A 172 -10.03 -8.24 -17.33
C ASN A 172 -8.94 -9.21 -16.84
N THR A 173 -7.72 -8.69 -16.69
CA THR A 173 -6.57 -9.43 -16.17
C THR A 173 -6.06 -8.73 -14.92
N ASN A 174 -6.09 -9.44 -13.81
CA ASN A 174 -5.48 -8.94 -12.58
C ASN A 174 -3.96 -8.88 -12.75
N ARG A 175 -3.39 -7.75 -12.38
CA ARG A 175 -1.96 -7.51 -12.36
C ARG A 175 -1.54 -7.08 -10.97
N GLN A 176 -0.38 -7.53 -10.54
CA GLN A 176 0.28 -6.93 -9.40
C GLN A 176 1.07 -5.71 -9.89
N ILE A 177 0.87 -4.57 -9.22
CA ILE A 177 1.68 -3.36 -9.45
C ILE A 177 2.55 -3.17 -8.21
N GLU A 178 3.85 -2.96 -8.41
CA GLU A 178 4.74 -2.52 -7.35
C GLU A 178 5.50 -1.27 -7.80
N LEU A 179 5.65 -0.31 -6.87
CA LEU A 179 6.40 0.93 -7.10
C LEU A 179 7.40 1.12 -5.96
N GLU A 180 8.66 1.23 -6.29
CA GLU A 180 9.69 1.73 -5.37
C GLU A 180 9.86 3.23 -5.59
N VAL A 181 9.67 4.00 -4.51
CA VAL A 181 9.78 5.46 -4.48
C VAL A 181 10.97 5.80 -3.59
N LYS A 182 12.12 6.10 -4.20
CA LYS A 182 13.39 6.35 -3.47
C LYS A 182 14.06 7.62 -3.98
N GLY A 183 14.21 8.61 -3.09
CA GLY A 183 14.72 9.92 -3.50
C GLY A 183 13.90 10.47 -4.67
N ASN A 184 14.53 10.86 -5.76
CA ASN A 184 13.87 11.33 -6.97
C ASN A 184 13.75 10.25 -8.06
N THR A 185 14.04 9.00 -7.73
CA THR A 185 14.00 7.87 -8.66
C THR A 185 12.88 6.92 -8.30
N PHE A 186 12.14 6.48 -9.28
CA PHE A 186 10.95 5.67 -9.15
C PHE A 186 11.07 4.46 -10.06
N THR A 187 10.84 3.27 -9.51
CA THR A 187 10.90 2.03 -10.28
C THR A 187 9.56 1.31 -10.19
N ALA A 188 9.03 0.92 -11.34
CA ALA A 188 7.77 0.20 -11.45
C ALA A 188 7.98 -1.24 -11.88
N TYR A 189 7.23 -2.12 -11.23
CA TYR A 189 7.19 -3.55 -11.54
C TYR A 189 5.73 -3.95 -11.83
N ILE A 190 5.56 -4.88 -12.75
CA ILE A 190 4.28 -5.53 -13.02
C ILE A 190 4.50 -7.03 -12.94
N ASP A 191 3.70 -7.70 -12.11
CA ASP A 191 3.80 -9.15 -11.87
C ASP A 191 5.25 -9.57 -11.48
N GLY A 192 5.92 -8.75 -10.66
CA GLY A 192 7.29 -8.94 -10.18
C GLY A 192 8.39 -8.62 -11.21
N VAL A 193 8.03 -8.20 -12.43
CA VAL A 193 9.00 -7.85 -13.48
C VAL A 193 9.16 -6.34 -13.54
N GLN A 194 10.39 -5.84 -13.41
CA GLN A 194 10.69 -4.42 -13.59
C GLN A 194 10.33 -3.99 -15.02
N VAL A 195 9.46 -3.00 -15.13
CA VAL A 195 8.98 -2.51 -16.44
C VAL A 195 9.48 -1.10 -16.75
N LEU A 196 9.65 -0.25 -15.75
CA LEU A 196 10.02 1.15 -15.98
C LEU A 196 10.79 1.71 -14.80
N THR A 197 11.84 2.48 -15.08
CA THR A 197 12.49 3.35 -14.10
C THR A 197 12.52 4.77 -14.64
N GLY A 198 12.24 5.76 -13.78
CA GLY A 198 12.27 7.17 -14.13
C GLY A 198 12.74 8.02 -12.96
N SER A 199 13.28 9.20 -13.27
CA SER A 199 13.72 10.16 -12.25
C SER A 199 13.17 11.54 -12.56
N ASP A 200 12.67 12.24 -11.54
CA ASP A 200 12.35 13.66 -11.68
C ASP A 200 13.64 14.48 -11.51
N THR A 201 14.13 15.02 -12.61
CA THR A 201 15.31 15.89 -12.68
C THR A 201 14.96 17.37 -12.64
N SER A 202 13.70 17.73 -12.37
CA SER A 202 13.30 19.12 -12.24
C SER A 202 13.90 19.77 -11.00
N ALA A 203 13.94 21.10 -10.97
CA ALA A 203 14.45 21.86 -9.83
C ALA A 203 13.60 21.69 -8.55
N THR A 204 12.37 21.24 -8.68
CA THR A 204 11.40 21.10 -7.57
C THR A 204 10.73 19.73 -7.59
N PRO A 205 11.44 18.65 -7.30
CA PRO A 205 10.83 17.34 -7.15
C PRO A 205 9.97 17.30 -5.88
N TYR A 206 8.88 16.53 -5.93
CA TYR A 206 8.11 16.24 -4.73
C TYR A 206 8.80 15.14 -3.93
N THR A 207 9.00 15.39 -2.64
CA THR A 207 9.74 14.48 -1.76
C THR A 207 8.86 13.75 -0.77
N THR A 208 7.63 14.21 -0.57
CA THR A 208 6.68 13.67 0.41
C THR A 208 5.29 13.56 -0.21
N GLY A 209 4.39 12.86 0.45
CA GLY A 209 2.99 12.78 0.08
C GLY A 209 2.44 11.37 0.03
N GLY A 210 1.13 11.28 -0.12
CA GLY A 210 0.36 10.06 -0.07
C GLY A 210 0.37 9.24 -1.35
N VAL A 211 -0.46 8.21 -1.32
CA VAL A 211 -0.73 7.29 -2.43
C VAL A 211 -2.17 7.44 -2.89
N GLY A 212 -2.48 6.97 -4.09
CA GLY A 212 -3.84 7.03 -4.59
C GLY A 212 -4.03 6.28 -5.90
N PHE A 213 -5.26 6.31 -6.37
CA PHE A 213 -5.64 5.73 -7.65
C PHE A 213 -6.29 6.76 -8.54
N ARG A 214 -6.11 6.57 -9.83
CA ARG A 214 -6.83 7.32 -10.86
C ARG A 214 -7.30 6.40 -11.97
N THR A 215 -8.40 6.83 -12.59
CA THR A 215 -8.84 6.30 -13.89
C THR A 215 -9.20 7.47 -14.80
N TRP A 216 -9.10 7.25 -16.09
CA TRP A 216 -9.59 8.23 -17.08
C TRP A 216 -11.10 8.13 -17.23
N TYR A 217 -11.69 9.19 -17.76
CA TYR A 217 -13.08 9.17 -18.19
C TYR A 217 -13.31 8.01 -19.18
N GLY A 218 -14.38 7.25 -18.99
CA GLY A 218 -14.68 6.05 -19.75
C GLY A 218 -13.91 4.80 -19.33
N SER A 219 -13.04 4.87 -18.29
CA SER A 219 -12.40 3.68 -17.74
C SER A 219 -13.19 3.09 -16.59
N GLU A 220 -13.18 1.77 -16.53
CA GLU A 220 -13.62 0.98 -15.37
C GLU A 220 -12.44 0.15 -14.87
N ALA A 221 -12.14 0.25 -13.58
CA ALA A 221 -11.03 -0.47 -12.96
C ALA A 221 -11.36 -0.85 -11.51
N CYS A 222 -10.75 -1.95 -11.05
CA CYS A 222 -10.81 -2.42 -9.67
C CYS A 222 -9.42 -2.65 -9.11
N PHE A 223 -9.26 -2.40 -7.81
CA PHE A 223 -8.00 -2.55 -7.07
C PHE A 223 -8.26 -3.28 -5.76
N ASP A 224 -7.29 -4.07 -5.33
CA ASP A 224 -7.38 -4.78 -4.05
C ASP A 224 -5.99 -4.99 -3.42
N ASN A 225 -6.00 -5.18 -2.09
CA ASN A 225 -4.80 -5.48 -1.32
C ASN A 225 -3.66 -4.49 -1.57
N LEU A 226 -3.90 -3.22 -1.23
CA LEU A 226 -2.86 -2.20 -1.23
C LEU A 226 -2.01 -2.32 0.03
N SER A 227 -0.70 -2.39 -0.11
CA SER A 227 0.24 -2.23 0.98
C SER A 227 1.26 -1.14 0.69
N VAL A 228 1.69 -0.46 1.74
CA VAL A 228 2.80 0.50 1.68
C VAL A 228 3.79 0.15 2.78
N SER A 229 5.06 -0.01 2.43
CA SER A 229 6.17 -0.28 3.35
C SER A 229 7.26 0.77 3.20
N ALA A 230 7.97 1.09 4.29
CA ALA A 230 9.14 1.95 4.21
C ALA A 230 10.25 1.24 3.42
N LEU A 231 11.00 2.00 2.63
CA LEU A 231 12.27 1.53 2.08
C LEU A 231 13.40 1.84 3.06
N PRO A 232 14.39 0.95 3.16
CA PRO A 232 15.56 1.17 4.01
C PRO A 232 16.48 2.27 3.47
#